data_96758842a4bed71636541474cd5045ae
#
_entry.id   96758842a4bed71636541474cd5045ae
#
_cell.length_a   1.000
_cell.length_b   1.000
_cell.length_c   1.000
_cell.angle_alpha   90.00
_cell.angle_beta   90.00
_cell.angle_gamma   90.00
#
_symmetry.space_group_name_H-M   'P 1'
#
loop_
_entity.id
_entity.type
_entity.pdbx_description
1 polymer ?
#
loop_
_entity_poly.entity_id
_entity_poly.type
_entity_poly.pdbx_seq_one_letter_code
_entity_poly.pdbx_strand_id
1 'polypeptide(L)'
;MKRILKTAGTSNFKEESYYEYLNLDTLESFKELSNVKKVNLVEAMTGENGAERVKKYSVPMAAGLAYNYAAKQVDDDVLEGLKKLAKEAQLTEKYAALYNGEMINTGEKRLVLYQLTRGQLGDTVTADGVDKRAFYVEQQQKIADFANKVHAGEITNAAGEKFTTVVQIGIGGSDLGPRAMYLALENWAKKNDKFKMEARFISNVDPDDAAAVLNSIDVAHSIFVLVSKSGTTLETLTNESFVKDALKNAGLDASKHMIAVTSETSPLAKSDDYLAAFFMDDYIGGRYSSTSAVGGAVLSLAFGPEVFAEFLEGAAEEDKLAKNEDVMQNPAMLDALIGVYERNILGYPSTAVLPYSQALSRFPAHLQQLDMESNGKSVNRFGDPVNYVTGPVIFGEPGTNGQHSFYQLLHQGTDIVPLQFIGYRNNQMGTDVVIQDSTSQ
;
A
#
# COMPACT_ATOMS: atom_id res chain seq x y z
N MET A 1 -27.46 -3.19 -19.80
CA MET A 1 -27.29 -4.49 -20.50
C MET A 1 -26.71 -5.49 -19.51
N LYS A 2 -27.51 -6.44 -19.02
CA LYS A 2 -27.06 -7.41 -18.00
C LYS A 2 -26.11 -8.41 -18.65
N ARG A 3 -24.84 -8.39 -18.32
CA ARG A 3 -23.88 -9.42 -18.70
C ARG A 3 -23.67 -10.38 -17.53
N ILE A 4 -24.07 -11.61 -17.73
CA ILE A 4 -23.87 -12.72 -16.80
C ILE A 4 -22.43 -13.22 -16.97
N LEU A 5 -21.62 -13.13 -15.94
CA LEU A 5 -20.30 -13.79 -15.89
C LEU A 5 -20.49 -15.20 -15.29
N LYS A 6 -20.41 -16.21 -16.12
CA LYS A 6 -20.30 -17.60 -15.65
C LYS A 6 -18.86 -17.86 -15.20
N THR A 7 -18.67 -18.20 -13.94
CA THR A 7 -17.41 -18.75 -13.43
C THR A 7 -17.30 -20.21 -13.90
N ALA A 8 -16.23 -20.54 -14.63
CA ALA A 8 -15.90 -21.91 -14.99
C ALA A 8 -15.04 -22.51 -13.86
N GLY A 9 -15.59 -23.48 -13.13
CA GLY A 9 -14.81 -24.30 -12.21
C GLY A 9 -15.61 -24.87 -11.04
N THR A 10 -16.08 -26.13 -11.20
CA THR A 10 -16.48 -27.14 -10.20
C THR A 10 -17.44 -26.77 -9.07
N SER A 11 -18.72 -27.15 -9.29
CA SER A 11 -19.74 -27.67 -8.37
C SER A 11 -19.66 -27.28 -6.87
N ASN A 12 -20.22 -26.13 -6.54
CA ASN A 12 -21.13 -25.95 -5.43
C ASN A 12 -21.98 -24.73 -5.78
N PHE A 13 -23.26 -24.96 -6.10
CA PHE A 13 -24.21 -23.89 -6.38
C PHE A 13 -24.45 -23.10 -5.08
N LYS A 14 -23.69 -22.01 -4.86
CA LYS A 14 -24.13 -20.88 -4.04
C LYS A 14 -24.98 -19.98 -4.95
N GLU A 15 -26.06 -19.42 -4.43
CA GLU A 15 -26.89 -18.44 -5.13
C GLU A 15 -25.97 -17.39 -5.78
N GLU A 16 -26.17 -17.19 -7.11
CA GLU A 16 -25.41 -16.18 -7.86
C GLU A 16 -25.72 -14.80 -7.27
N SER A 17 -24.78 -14.20 -6.58
CA SER A 17 -24.89 -12.80 -6.18
C SER A 17 -24.68 -11.92 -7.42
N TYR A 18 -25.77 -11.24 -7.83
CA TYR A 18 -25.74 -10.36 -8.98
C TYR A 18 -25.24 -8.97 -8.56
N TYR A 19 -23.97 -8.66 -8.88
CA TYR A 19 -23.46 -7.29 -8.77
C TYR A 19 -23.67 -6.56 -10.09
N GLU A 20 -24.23 -5.35 -10.04
CA GLU A 20 -24.31 -4.47 -11.19
C GLU A 20 -23.09 -3.53 -11.22
N TYR A 21 -22.26 -3.67 -12.24
CA TYR A 21 -21.10 -2.79 -12.46
C TYR A 21 -21.47 -1.68 -13.44
N LEU A 22 -22.16 -0.67 -12.91
CA LEU A 22 -22.59 0.49 -13.66
C LEU A 22 -21.47 1.56 -13.69
N ASN A 23 -21.46 2.37 -14.75
CA ASN A 23 -20.60 3.55 -14.79
C ASN A 23 -21.13 4.62 -13.83
N LEU A 24 -20.20 5.40 -13.22
CA LEU A 24 -20.52 6.40 -12.22
C LEU A 24 -21.58 7.41 -12.70
N ASP A 25 -21.46 7.91 -13.94
CA ASP A 25 -22.36 8.88 -14.56
C ASP A 25 -23.77 8.35 -14.87
N THR A 26 -23.97 7.03 -14.76
CA THR A 26 -25.30 6.41 -14.95
C THR A 26 -26.09 6.26 -13.66
N LEU A 27 -25.44 6.41 -12.50
CA LEU A 27 -26.07 6.26 -11.18
C LEU A 27 -26.95 7.49 -10.86
N GLU A 28 -28.18 7.24 -10.40
CA GLU A 28 -29.11 8.33 -10.06
C GLU A 28 -28.63 9.09 -8.81
N SER A 29 -28.10 8.38 -7.81
CA SER A 29 -27.52 9.00 -6.62
C SER A 29 -26.34 9.91 -6.95
N PHE A 30 -25.53 9.60 -7.96
CA PHE A 30 -24.46 10.49 -8.42
C PHE A 30 -25.02 11.77 -9.05
N LYS A 31 -26.08 11.67 -9.84
CA LYS A 31 -26.76 12.82 -10.44
C LYS A 31 -27.41 13.69 -9.36
N GLU A 32 -28.10 13.07 -8.37
CA GLU A 32 -28.66 13.79 -7.22
C GLU A 32 -27.58 14.53 -6.45
N LEU A 33 -26.47 13.85 -6.11
CA LEU A 33 -25.33 14.41 -5.38
C LEU A 33 -24.69 15.59 -6.14
N SER A 34 -24.65 15.54 -7.46
CA SER A 34 -24.12 16.63 -8.30
C SER A 34 -24.95 17.93 -8.20
N ASN A 35 -26.20 17.83 -7.76
CA ASN A 35 -27.10 18.96 -7.57
C ASN A 35 -27.15 19.48 -6.12
N VAL A 36 -26.46 18.83 -5.17
CA VAL A 36 -26.38 19.28 -3.79
C VAL A 36 -25.60 20.59 -3.72
N LYS A 37 -26.06 21.50 -2.88
CA LYS A 37 -25.40 22.81 -2.69
C LYS A 37 -23.97 22.59 -2.20
N LYS A 38 -23.00 23.20 -2.85
CA LYS A 38 -21.59 23.14 -2.45
C LYS A 38 -21.37 23.88 -1.13
N VAL A 39 -20.63 23.25 -0.23
CA VAL A 39 -20.28 23.80 1.08
C VAL A 39 -19.32 24.98 0.93
N ASN A 40 -19.62 26.10 1.56
CA ASN A 40 -18.65 27.16 1.77
C ASN A 40 -17.74 26.75 2.95
N LEU A 41 -16.57 26.19 2.63
CA LEU A 41 -15.67 25.64 3.65
C LEU A 41 -15.12 26.72 4.59
N VAL A 42 -14.86 27.92 4.09
CA VAL A 42 -14.37 29.03 4.92
C VAL A 42 -15.41 29.36 6.00
N GLU A 43 -16.66 29.56 5.62
CA GLU A 43 -17.75 29.85 6.56
C GLU A 43 -17.96 28.67 7.54
N ALA A 44 -17.93 27.43 7.04
CA ALA A 44 -18.12 26.23 7.84
C ALA A 44 -17.03 26.03 8.90
N MET A 45 -15.79 26.41 8.61
CA MET A 45 -14.64 26.22 9.51
C MET A 45 -14.42 27.43 10.45
N THR A 46 -14.71 28.65 10.01
CA THR A 46 -14.45 29.87 10.79
C THR A 46 -15.71 30.45 11.48
N GLY A 47 -16.88 29.92 11.17
CA GLY A 47 -18.14 30.32 11.81
C GLY A 47 -18.27 29.80 13.25
N GLU A 48 -19.35 30.18 13.92
CA GLU A 48 -19.61 29.84 15.34
C GLU A 48 -19.55 28.34 15.64
N ASN A 49 -19.91 27.50 14.66
CA ASN A 49 -19.91 26.03 14.80
C ASN A 49 -18.64 25.35 14.31
N GLY A 50 -17.58 26.07 13.96
CA GLY A 50 -16.35 25.52 13.42
C GLY A 50 -15.70 24.48 14.34
N ALA A 51 -15.62 24.76 15.64
CA ALA A 51 -15.05 23.83 16.63
C ALA A 51 -15.90 22.55 16.79
N GLU A 52 -17.22 22.68 16.77
CA GLU A 52 -18.12 21.52 16.83
C GLU A 52 -18.06 20.69 15.55
N ARG A 53 -17.87 21.34 14.40
CA ARG A 53 -17.66 20.67 13.12
C ARG A 53 -16.41 19.77 13.16
N VAL A 54 -15.30 20.26 13.72
CA VAL A 54 -14.05 19.45 13.86
C VAL A 54 -14.28 18.21 14.69
N LYS A 55 -15.08 18.28 15.75
CA LYS A 55 -15.44 17.12 16.58
C LYS A 55 -16.39 16.18 15.86
N LYS A 56 -17.38 16.72 15.17
CA LYS A 56 -18.44 15.96 14.50
C LYS A 56 -17.91 15.13 13.34
N TYR A 57 -17.06 15.72 12.49
CA TYR A 57 -16.59 15.08 11.26
C TYR A 57 -15.27 14.37 11.50
N SER A 58 -15.31 13.37 12.37
CA SER A 58 -14.18 12.49 12.70
C SER A 58 -14.69 11.07 12.89
N VAL A 59 -13.95 10.09 12.39
CA VAL A 59 -14.23 8.68 12.55
C VAL A 59 -12.97 7.95 13.03
N PRO A 60 -13.08 7.05 14.02
CA PRO A 60 -11.94 6.27 14.47
C PRO A 60 -11.46 5.32 13.38
N MET A 61 -10.15 5.12 13.32
CA MET A 61 -9.47 4.12 12.52
C MET A 61 -8.79 3.09 13.41
N ALA A 62 -8.18 2.07 12.83
CA ALA A 62 -7.42 1.07 13.56
C ALA A 62 -6.22 1.68 14.32
N ALA A 63 -5.73 0.96 15.31
CA ALA A 63 -4.55 1.28 16.11
C ALA A 63 -4.55 2.68 16.78
N GLY A 64 -5.73 3.19 17.09
CA GLY A 64 -5.88 4.51 17.73
C GLY A 64 -5.72 5.70 16.80
N LEU A 65 -5.67 5.47 15.50
CA LEU A 65 -5.74 6.52 14.49
C LEU A 65 -7.16 7.08 14.39
N ALA A 66 -7.30 8.26 13.81
CA ALA A 66 -8.59 8.87 13.47
C ALA A 66 -8.52 9.56 12.11
N TYR A 67 -9.58 9.44 11.34
CA TYR A 67 -9.78 10.20 10.12
C TYR A 67 -10.68 11.38 10.41
N ASN A 68 -10.13 12.59 10.34
CA ASN A 68 -10.89 13.82 10.48
C ASN A 68 -11.07 14.47 9.10
N TYR A 69 -12.32 14.62 8.70
CA TYR A 69 -12.71 15.18 7.40
C TYR A 69 -13.46 16.51 7.52
N ALA A 70 -13.34 17.19 8.66
CA ALA A 70 -14.00 18.48 8.89
C ALA A 70 -13.56 19.57 7.89
N ALA A 71 -12.30 19.51 7.43
CA ALA A 71 -11.76 20.44 6.43
C ALA A 71 -12.02 20.00 4.98
N LYS A 72 -12.84 18.98 4.75
CA LYS A 72 -13.35 18.61 3.43
C LYS A 72 -14.64 19.38 3.11
N GLN A 73 -14.92 19.60 1.82
CA GLN A 73 -16.12 20.35 1.38
C GLN A 73 -17.42 19.53 1.50
N VAL A 74 -17.66 18.94 2.65
CA VAL A 74 -18.82 18.10 2.94
C VAL A 74 -19.63 18.67 4.08
N ASP A 75 -20.93 18.41 4.06
CA ASP A 75 -21.88 18.60 5.15
C ASP A 75 -22.80 17.38 5.22
N ASP A 76 -23.83 17.44 6.07
CA ASP A 76 -24.74 16.32 6.25
C ASP A 76 -25.51 15.97 4.97
N ASP A 77 -25.84 16.96 4.12
CA ASP A 77 -26.54 16.71 2.86
C ASP A 77 -25.63 16.01 1.85
N VAL A 78 -24.37 16.44 1.74
CA VAL A 78 -23.36 15.75 0.91
C VAL A 78 -23.11 14.34 1.42
N LEU A 79 -22.94 14.15 2.73
CA LEU A 79 -22.71 12.84 3.33
C LEU A 79 -23.89 11.88 3.12
N GLU A 80 -25.12 12.39 3.18
CA GLU A 80 -26.30 11.56 2.86
C GLU A 80 -26.33 11.16 1.38
N GLY A 81 -25.94 12.07 0.48
CA GLY A 81 -25.75 11.74 -0.94
C GLY A 81 -24.66 10.67 -1.18
N LEU A 82 -23.54 10.74 -0.45
CA LEU A 82 -22.48 9.75 -0.51
C LEU A 82 -22.92 8.36 0.00
N LYS A 83 -23.74 8.30 1.05
CA LYS A 83 -24.34 7.03 1.51
C LYS A 83 -25.26 6.41 0.46
N LYS A 84 -26.09 7.23 -0.20
CA LYS A 84 -26.93 6.76 -1.30
C LYS A 84 -26.09 6.23 -2.46
N LEU A 85 -25.00 6.94 -2.80
CA LEU A 85 -24.06 6.51 -3.84
C LEU A 85 -23.41 5.17 -3.50
N ALA A 86 -22.92 5.00 -2.27
CA ALA A 86 -22.33 3.73 -1.81
C ALA A 86 -23.31 2.57 -1.94
N LYS A 87 -24.56 2.80 -1.54
CA LYS A 87 -25.62 1.78 -1.59
C LYS A 87 -26.01 1.42 -3.04
N GLU A 88 -26.23 2.41 -3.90
CA GLU A 88 -26.59 2.17 -5.29
C GLU A 88 -25.45 1.50 -6.07
N ALA A 89 -24.20 1.89 -5.78
CA ALA A 89 -23.02 1.28 -6.35
C ALA A 89 -22.70 -0.11 -5.78
N GLN A 90 -23.42 -0.57 -4.75
CA GLN A 90 -23.20 -1.86 -4.07
C GLN A 90 -21.76 -2.02 -3.55
N LEU A 91 -21.19 -0.96 -2.94
CA LEU A 91 -19.78 -0.97 -2.57
C LEU A 91 -19.46 -2.01 -1.50
N THR A 92 -20.31 -2.15 -0.48
CA THR A 92 -20.12 -3.12 0.61
C THR A 92 -20.17 -4.55 0.10
N GLU A 93 -21.14 -4.86 -0.75
CA GLU A 93 -21.30 -6.20 -1.33
C GLU A 93 -20.12 -6.54 -2.25
N LYS A 94 -19.68 -5.60 -3.07
CA LYS A 94 -18.53 -5.78 -3.97
C LYS A 94 -17.22 -5.92 -3.18
N TYR A 95 -17.10 -5.22 -2.07
CA TYR A 95 -15.94 -5.36 -1.19
C TYR A 95 -15.96 -6.73 -0.48
N ALA A 96 -17.12 -7.20 -0.04
CA ALA A 96 -17.28 -8.55 0.51
C ALA A 96 -16.91 -9.64 -0.53
N ALA A 97 -17.28 -9.44 -1.79
CA ALA A 97 -16.91 -10.35 -2.89
C ALA A 97 -15.39 -10.51 -3.03
N LEU A 98 -14.61 -9.43 -2.82
CA LEU A 98 -13.15 -9.49 -2.79
C LEU A 98 -12.65 -10.40 -1.64
N TYR A 99 -13.21 -10.26 -0.43
CA TYR A 99 -12.83 -11.08 0.72
C TYR A 99 -13.22 -12.55 0.56
N ASN A 100 -14.26 -12.82 -0.20
CA ASN A 100 -14.75 -14.18 -0.48
C ASN A 100 -14.03 -14.84 -1.66
N GLY A 101 -13.05 -14.17 -2.27
CA GLY A 101 -12.26 -14.72 -3.37
C GLY A 101 -13.02 -14.83 -4.67
N GLU A 102 -13.99 -13.94 -4.92
CA GLU A 102 -14.62 -13.84 -6.23
C GLU A 102 -13.65 -13.23 -7.25
N MET A 103 -13.88 -13.51 -8.54
CA MET A 103 -13.03 -12.96 -9.61
C MET A 103 -13.34 -11.47 -9.84
N ILE A 104 -12.71 -10.61 -9.03
CA ILE A 104 -12.90 -9.16 -9.08
C ILE A 104 -12.11 -8.52 -10.24
N ASN A 105 -10.87 -8.96 -10.48
CA ASN A 105 -10.06 -8.47 -11.58
C ASN A 105 -10.38 -9.22 -12.87
N THR A 106 -11.45 -8.80 -13.53
CA THR A 106 -11.91 -9.44 -14.78
C THR A 106 -11.01 -9.11 -15.97
N GLY A 107 -10.27 -8.01 -15.94
CA GLY A 107 -9.33 -7.62 -17.00
C GLY A 107 -8.18 -8.61 -17.14
N GLU A 108 -7.60 -9.00 -16.03
CA GLU A 108 -6.52 -10.01 -15.97
C GLU A 108 -7.03 -11.43 -15.68
N LYS A 109 -8.32 -11.58 -15.44
CA LYS A 109 -8.98 -12.87 -15.08
C LYS A 109 -8.36 -13.50 -13.83
N ARG A 110 -8.17 -12.70 -12.78
CA ARG A 110 -7.53 -13.10 -11.53
C ARG A 110 -8.38 -12.77 -10.31
N LEU A 111 -8.20 -13.54 -9.26
CA LEU A 111 -8.63 -13.18 -7.92
C LEU A 111 -7.80 -12.00 -7.40
N VAL A 112 -8.25 -11.35 -6.33
CA VAL A 112 -7.53 -10.30 -5.63
C VAL A 112 -7.46 -10.70 -4.16
N LEU A 113 -6.31 -11.14 -3.68
CA LEU A 113 -6.17 -11.82 -2.39
C LEU A 113 -5.16 -11.19 -1.43
N TYR A 114 -4.74 -9.94 -1.66
CA TYR A 114 -3.77 -9.26 -0.80
C TYR A 114 -4.21 -9.22 0.69
N GLN A 115 -5.50 -9.15 0.96
CA GLN A 115 -6.07 -9.15 2.30
C GLN A 115 -5.79 -10.46 3.07
N LEU A 116 -5.68 -11.59 2.36
CA LEU A 116 -5.37 -12.89 2.98
C LEU A 116 -3.92 -12.99 3.48
N THR A 117 -3.05 -12.08 3.12
CA THR A 117 -1.72 -11.99 3.73
C THR A 117 -1.79 -11.46 5.17
N ARG A 118 -2.87 -10.75 5.54
CA ARG A 118 -3.07 -10.09 6.82
C ARG A 118 -3.99 -10.87 7.75
N GLY A 119 -5.05 -11.48 7.21
CA GLY A 119 -6.02 -12.20 8.02
C GLY A 119 -7.06 -12.94 7.18
N GLN A 120 -8.03 -13.57 7.83
CA GLN A 120 -9.16 -14.26 7.23
C GLN A 120 -10.44 -13.57 7.69
N LEU A 121 -11.05 -12.77 6.83
CA LEU A 121 -12.28 -12.01 7.15
C LEU A 121 -13.51 -12.44 6.34
N GLY A 122 -13.32 -13.31 5.38
CA GLY A 122 -14.36 -13.91 4.53
C GLY A 122 -14.30 -15.43 4.57
N ASP A 123 -14.89 -16.04 3.56
CA ASP A 123 -14.84 -17.49 3.35
C ASP A 123 -13.41 -17.97 3.09
N THR A 124 -13.17 -19.27 3.29
CA THR A 124 -11.93 -19.92 2.84
C THR A 124 -11.81 -19.82 1.32
N VAL A 125 -10.72 -19.27 0.84
CA VAL A 125 -10.44 -19.13 -0.60
C VAL A 125 -9.46 -20.20 -1.03
N THR A 126 -9.92 -21.11 -1.90
CA THR A 126 -9.11 -22.13 -2.54
C THR A 126 -8.91 -21.76 -4.02
N ALA A 127 -7.66 -21.64 -4.44
CA ALA A 127 -7.29 -21.47 -5.85
C ALA A 127 -6.17 -22.43 -6.21
N ASP A 128 -6.22 -23.01 -7.41
CA ASP A 128 -5.26 -24.01 -7.88
C ASP A 128 -5.13 -25.23 -6.94
N GLY A 129 -6.21 -25.58 -6.24
CA GLY A 129 -6.23 -26.65 -5.25
C GLY A 129 -5.58 -26.35 -3.90
N VAL A 130 -5.20 -25.09 -3.65
CA VAL A 130 -4.48 -24.65 -2.44
C VAL A 130 -5.32 -23.64 -1.67
N ASP A 131 -5.43 -23.82 -0.36
CA ASP A 131 -5.93 -22.78 0.57
C ASP A 131 -4.95 -21.61 0.58
N LYS A 132 -5.40 -20.45 0.08
CA LYS A 132 -4.51 -19.30 -0.12
C LYS A 132 -4.10 -18.62 1.18
N ARG A 133 -4.94 -18.61 2.21
CA ARG A 133 -4.53 -18.11 3.52
C ARG A 133 -3.44 -19.00 4.13
N ALA A 134 -3.62 -20.32 4.07
CA ALA A 134 -2.63 -21.26 4.58
C ALA A 134 -1.30 -21.12 3.83
N PHE A 135 -1.33 -20.94 2.51
CA PHE A 135 -0.13 -20.70 1.69
C PHE A 135 0.61 -19.43 2.14
N TYR A 136 -0.08 -18.30 2.33
CA TYR A 136 0.57 -17.04 2.75
C TYR A 136 1.15 -17.14 4.17
N VAL A 137 0.46 -17.81 5.08
CA VAL A 137 0.98 -18.07 6.44
C VAL A 137 2.22 -18.95 6.41
N GLU A 138 2.24 -19.98 5.56
CA GLU A 138 3.42 -20.82 5.37
C GLU A 138 4.63 -20.02 4.89
N GLN A 139 4.44 -19.11 3.92
CA GLN A 139 5.53 -18.26 3.45
C GLN A 139 6.00 -17.27 4.54
N GLN A 140 5.10 -16.71 5.32
CA GLN A 140 5.44 -15.86 6.48
C GLN A 140 6.29 -16.63 7.50
N GLN A 141 5.94 -17.88 7.79
CA GLN A 141 6.71 -18.73 8.71
C GLN A 141 8.10 -19.05 8.15
N LYS A 142 8.21 -19.40 6.87
CA LYS A 142 9.50 -19.66 6.22
C LYS A 142 10.42 -18.43 6.26
N ILE A 143 9.87 -17.24 6.02
CA ILE A 143 10.60 -15.97 6.12
C ILE A 143 11.03 -15.71 7.57
N ALA A 144 10.16 -15.94 8.53
CA ALA A 144 10.46 -15.76 9.95
C ALA A 144 11.59 -16.68 10.41
N ASP A 145 11.52 -17.96 10.04
CA ASP A 145 12.56 -18.95 10.37
C ASP A 145 13.91 -18.57 9.75
N PHE A 146 13.91 -18.12 8.49
CA PHE A 146 15.11 -17.66 7.82
C PHE A 146 15.70 -16.42 8.49
N ALA A 147 14.89 -15.40 8.73
CA ALA A 147 15.34 -14.17 9.37
C ALA A 147 15.91 -14.44 10.78
N ASN A 148 15.26 -15.28 11.56
CA ASN A 148 15.73 -15.67 12.89
C ASN A 148 17.08 -16.38 12.84
N LYS A 149 17.31 -17.27 11.88
CA LYS A 149 18.61 -17.95 11.67
C LYS A 149 19.71 -16.97 11.28
N VAL A 150 19.40 -15.98 10.43
CA VAL A 150 20.33 -14.90 10.07
C VAL A 150 20.71 -14.09 11.31
N HIS A 151 19.71 -13.65 12.09
CA HIS A 151 19.94 -12.85 13.29
C HIS A 151 20.70 -13.60 14.38
N ALA A 152 20.43 -14.91 14.53
CA ALA A 152 21.16 -15.79 15.47
C ALA A 152 22.62 -16.02 15.02
N GLY A 153 22.94 -15.86 13.74
CA GLY A 153 24.25 -16.20 13.18
C GLY A 153 24.38 -17.69 12.85
N GLU A 154 23.27 -18.38 12.63
CA GLU A 154 23.24 -19.74 12.09
C GLU A 154 23.42 -19.74 10.56
N ILE A 155 22.98 -18.65 9.91
CA ILE A 155 23.26 -18.33 8.52
C ILE A 155 24.22 -17.14 8.51
N THR A 156 25.42 -17.36 7.98
CA THR A 156 26.55 -16.41 7.98
C THR A 156 27.14 -16.28 6.58
N ASN A 157 28.01 -15.30 6.40
CA ASN A 157 28.86 -15.21 5.22
C ASN A 157 29.91 -16.31 5.18
N ALA A 158 30.73 -16.36 4.14
CA ALA A 158 31.77 -17.40 3.96
C ALA A 158 32.87 -17.38 5.04
N ALA A 159 33.03 -16.23 5.73
CA ALA A 159 33.97 -16.08 6.84
C ALA A 159 33.39 -16.52 8.21
N GLY A 160 32.13 -16.94 8.25
CA GLY A 160 31.42 -17.27 9.50
C GLY A 160 30.93 -16.03 10.27
N GLU A 161 30.84 -14.90 9.62
CA GLU A 161 30.42 -13.61 10.21
C GLU A 161 28.96 -13.29 9.89
N LYS A 162 28.30 -12.53 10.79
CA LYS A 162 26.90 -12.15 10.64
C LYS A 162 26.69 -11.16 9.50
N PHE A 163 25.56 -11.29 8.82
CA PHE A 163 25.08 -10.27 7.91
C PHE A 163 24.53 -9.07 8.71
N THR A 164 24.81 -7.86 8.21
CA THR A 164 24.41 -6.58 8.84
C THR A 164 23.55 -5.71 7.95
N THR A 165 23.51 -6.01 6.66
CA THR A 165 22.80 -5.24 5.66
C THR A 165 21.92 -6.16 4.80
N VAL A 166 20.70 -5.70 4.51
CA VAL A 166 19.82 -6.31 3.51
C VAL A 166 19.56 -5.32 2.39
N VAL A 167 19.72 -5.76 1.14
CA VAL A 167 19.49 -4.93 -0.05
C VAL A 167 18.35 -5.53 -0.86
N GLN A 168 17.24 -4.83 -0.97
CA GLN A 168 16.14 -5.27 -1.84
C GLN A 168 16.34 -4.74 -3.25
N ILE A 169 16.27 -5.64 -4.23
CA ILE A 169 16.34 -5.35 -5.66
C ILE A 169 14.95 -5.58 -6.23
N GLY A 170 14.28 -4.50 -6.64
CA GLY A 170 12.92 -4.57 -7.18
C GLY A 170 12.45 -3.19 -7.63
N ILE A 171 11.50 -3.15 -8.57
CA ILE A 171 10.96 -1.92 -9.14
C ILE A 171 9.44 -1.83 -8.94
N GLY A 172 8.88 -0.64 -8.96
CA GLY A 172 7.44 -0.42 -8.79
C GLY A 172 6.93 -0.92 -7.43
N GLY A 173 5.96 -1.82 -7.41
CA GLY A 173 5.40 -2.39 -6.18
C GLY A 173 6.38 -3.22 -5.35
N SER A 174 7.45 -3.73 -5.97
CA SER A 174 8.52 -4.42 -5.28
C SER A 174 9.53 -3.49 -4.60
N ASP A 175 9.37 -2.18 -4.75
CA ASP A 175 10.20 -1.15 -4.10
C ASP A 175 9.35 -0.18 -3.27
N LEU A 176 8.36 0.48 -3.87
CA LEU A 176 7.68 1.64 -3.29
C LEU A 176 7.07 1.37 -1.91
N GLY A 177 6.30 0.29 -1.79
CA GLY A 177 5.68 -0.08 -0.53
C GLY A 177 6.70 -0.54 0.53
N PRO A 178 7.52 -1.57 0.26
CA PRO A 178 8.53 -2.03 1.21
C PRO A 178 9.49 -0.95 1.67
N ARG A 179 9.98 -0.09 0.77
CA ARG A 179 10.83 1.06 1.11
C ARG A 179 10.10 2.07 2.00
N ALA A 180 8.85 2.41 1.67
CA ALA A 180 8.05 3.33 2.49
C ALA A 180 7.85 2.77 3.91
N MET A 181 7.58 1.47 4.06
CA MET A 181 7.39 0.81 5.36
C MET A 181 8.71 0.75 6.15
N TYR A 182 9.82 0.43 5.48
CA TYR A 182 11.13 0.45 6.14
C TYR A 182 11.46 1.83 6.70
N LEU A 183 11.34 2.88 5.90
CA LEU A 183 11.62 4.26 6.34
C LEU A 183 10.66 4.71 7.45
N ALA A 184 9.39 4.28 7.40
CA ALA A 184 8.42 4.58 8.43
C ALA A 184 8.79 3.96 9.79
N LEU A 185 9.44 2.82 9.81
CA LEU A 185 9.75 2.05 11.02
C LEU A 185 11.19 2.18 11.51
N GLU A 186 12.13 2.63 10.68
CA GLU A 186 13.56 2.59 10.96
C GLU A 186 13.93 3.31 12.27
N ASN A 187 13.49 4.56 12.44
CA ASN A 187 13.79 5.33 13.65
C ASN A 187 13.12 4.72 14.88
N TRP A 188 11.87 4.31 14.76
CA TRP A 188 11.16 3.63 15.83
C TRP A 188 11.87 2.32 16.23
N ALA A 189 12.32 1.53 15.27
CA ALA A 189 13.04 0.28 15.53
C ALA A 189 14.37 0.51 16.25
N LYS A 190 15.13 1.53 15.83
CA LYS A 190 16.39 1.93 16.51
C LYS A 190 16.13 2.36 17.96
N LYS A 191 15.06 3.09 18.21
CA LYS A 191 14.68 3.56 19.57
C LYS A 191 14.25 2.41 20.49
N ASN A 192 13.63 1.36 19.94
CA ASN A 192 12.98 0.29 20.70
C ASN A 192 13.75 -1.04 20.63
N ASP A 193 15.04 -1.04 20.29
CA ASP A 193 15.90 -2.22 20.18
C ASP A 193 15.36 -3.30 19.22
N LYS A 194 14.63 -2.87 18.19
CA LYS A 194 14.05 -3.72 17.15
C LYS A 194 14.84 -3.66 15.84
N PHE A 195 15.85 -2.81 15.75
CA PHE A 195 16.71 -2.70 14.58
C PHE A 195 17.69 -3.86 14.53
N LYS A 196 17.63 -4.69 13.47
CA LYS A 196 18.47 -5.87 13.28
C LYS A 196 19.50 -5.69 12.17
N MET A 197 19.05 -5.23 11.00
CA MET A 197 19.87 -5.02 9.82
C MET A 197 19.49 -3.72 9.14
N GLU A 198 20.48 -3.02 8.57
CA GLU A 198 20.22 -1.89 7.71
C GLU A 198 19.61 -2.36 6.39
N ALA A 199 18.52 -1.73 5.92
CA ALA A 199 18.01 -2.02 4.59
C ALA A 199 18.39 -0.93 3.58
N ARG A 200 18.75 -1.37 2.38
CA ARG A 200 19.00 -0.55 1.20
C ARG A 200 18.14 -1.05 0.04
N PHE A 201 17.94 -0.20 -0.96
CA PHE A 201 17.04 -0.50 -2.06
C PHE A 201 17.69 -0.10 -3.38
N ILE A 202 17.70 -1.03 -4.33
CA ILE A 202 18.09 -0.80 -5.72
C ILE A 202 16.83 -0.99 -6.57
N SER A 203 16.34 0.07 -7.18
CA SER A 203 15.07 0.03 -7.92
C SER A 203 15.17 0.52 -9.36
N ASN A 204 15.90 1.59 -9.60
CA ASN A 204 16.06 2.11 -10.93
C ASN A 204 17.08 1.29 -11.71
N VAL A 205 16.86 1.11 -13.02
CA VAL A 205 17.83 0.43 -13.91
C VAL A 205 19.04 1.31 -14.24
N ASP A 206 19.01 2.57 -13.79
CA ASP A 206 20.17 3.46 -13.90
C ASP A 206 21.36 2.86 -13.13
N PRO A 207 22.52 2.63 -13.77
CA PRO A 207 23.70 2.11 -13.10
C PRO A 207 24.15 2.91 -11.89
N ASP A 208 23.90 4.21 -11.88
CA ASP A 208 24.25 5.07 -10.73
C ASP A 208 23.45 4.75 -9.47
N ASP A 209 22.21 4.27 -9.58
CA ASP A 209 21.40 3.82 -8.43
C ASP A 209 22.04 2.59 -7.77
N ALA A 210 22.33 1.56 -8.56
CA ALA A 210 23.02 0.37 -8.05
C ALA A 210 24.41 0.68 -7.50
N ALA A 211 25.21 1.49 -8.23
CA ALA A 211 26.55 1.87 -7.81
C ALA A 211 26.55 2.66 -6.50
N ALA A 212 25.62 3.59 -6.31
CA ALA A 212 25.50 4.37 -5.07
C ALA A 212 25.24 3.46 -3.86
N VAL A 213 24.37 2.46 -4.00
CA VAL A 213 24.10 1.50 -2.93
C VAL A 213 25.32 0.60 -2.69
N LEU A 214 25.83 -0.06 -3.74
CA LEU A 214 26.94 -1.02 -3.63
C LEU A 214 28.22 -0.39 -3.06
N ASN A 215 28.51 0.87 -3.40
CA ASN A 215 29.68 1.59 -2.85
C ASN A 215 29.48 2.09 -1.40
N SER A 216 28.24 2.07 -0.89
CA SER A 216 27.90 2.53 0.47
C SER A 216 27.82 1.41 1.52
N ILE A 217 27.91 0.14 1.10
CA ILE A 217 27.74 -1.02 1.95
C ILE A 217 28.97 -1.94 1.92
N ASP A 218 29.07 -2.80 2.91
CA ASP A 218 29.96 -3.96 2.86
C ASP A 218 29.26 -5.14 2.22
N VAL A 219 29.60 -5.45 0.97
CA VAL A 219 28.95 -6.54 0.20
C VAL A 219 29.19 -7.91 0.83
N ALA A 220 30.30 -8.10 1.57
CA ALA A 220 30.58 -9.35 2.26
C ALA A 220 29.64 -9.60 3.45
N HIS A 221 29.08 -8.53 4.04
CA HIS A 221 28.14 -8.60 5.16
C HIS A 221 26.71 -8.27 4.73
N SER A 222 26.40 -8.40 3.43
CA SER A 222 25.10 -8.05 2.86
C SER A 222 24.37 -9.28 2.30
N ILE A 223 23.03 -9.31 2.53
CA ILE A 223 22.08 -10.21 1.85
C ILE A 223 21.31 -9.38 0.83
N PHE A 224 21.17 -9.91 -0.38
CA PHE A 224 20.45 -9.30 -1.48
C PHE A 224 19.15 -10.04 -1.74
N VAL A 225 18.03 -9.33 -1.68
CA VAL A 225 16.68 -9.86 -1.91
C VAL A 225 16.22 -9.47 -3.31
N LEU A 226 16.27 -10.42 -4.24
CA LEU A 226 15.75 -10.22 -5.59
C LEU A 226 14.25 -10.42 -5.60
N VAL A 227 13.50 -9.38 -5.95
CA VAL A 227 12.03 -9.42 -5.98
C VAL A 227 11.53 -9.27 -7.40
N SER A 228 11.07 -10.37 -7.97
CA SER A 228 10.42 -10.39 -9.30
C SER A 228 9.38 -11.49 -9.35
N LYS A 229 8.09 -11.15 -9.43
CA LYS A 229 7.00 -12.13 -9.49
C LYS A 229 7.15 -13.09 -10.68
N SER A 230 7.38 -12.55 -11.87
CA SER A 230 7.56 -13.33 -13.09
C SER A 230 8.96 -13.95 -13.22
N GLY A 231 9.95 -13.39 -12.54
CA GLY A 231 11.36 -13.71 -12.75
C GLY A 231 11.93 -13.25 -14.10
N THR A 232 11.23 -12.35 -14.79
CA THR A 232 11.60 -11.91 -16.15
C THR A 232 11.60 -10.38 -16.33
N THR A 233 11.39 -9.62 -15.25
CA THR A 233 11.41 -8.15 -15.29
C THR A 233 12.81 -7.68 -15.61
N LEU A 234 12.99 -7.07 -16.79
CA LEU A 234 14.29 -6.71 -17.34
C LEU A 234 15.11 -5.82 -16.40
N GLU A 235 14.48 -4.78 -15.86
CA GLU A 235 15.11 -3.83 -14.95
C GLU A 235 15.65 -4.54 -13.69
N THR A 236 14.86 -5.44 -13.13
CA THR A 236 15.24 -6.20 -11.93
C THR A 236 16.40 -7.15 -12.22
N LEU A 237 16.36 -7.87 -13.35
CA LEU A 237 17.45 -8.79 -13.76
C LEU A 237 18.74 -8.03 -14.12
N THR A 238 18.61 -6.82 -14.69
CA THR A 238 19.78 -5.97 -14.96
C THR A 238 20.45 -5.53 -13.66
N ASN A 239 19.67 -5.08 -12.68
CA ASN A 239 20.18 -4.72 -11.35
C ASN A 239 20.77 -5.94 -10.61
N GLU A 240 20.18 -7.11 -10.78
CA GLU A 240 20.76 -8.37 -10.28
C GLU A 240 22.15 -8.62 -10.84
N SER A 241 22.35 -8.39 -12.17
CA SER A 241 23.66 -8.59 -12.79
C SER A 241 24.72 -7.66 -12.21
N PHE A 242 24.39 -6.40 -11.91
CA PHE A 242 25.31 -5.47 -11.24
C PHE A 242 25.71 -5.96 -9.85
N VAL A 243 24.77 -6.51 -9.09
CA VAL A 243 25.03 -7.09 -7.77
C VAL A 243 25.89 -8.34 -7.88
N LYS A 244 25.59 -9.27 -8.80
CA LYS A 244 26.40 -10.48 -9.06
C LYS A 244 27.83 -10.12 -9.45
N ASP A 245 28.02 -9.10 -10.28
CA ASP A 245 29.35 -8.61 -10.68
C ASP A 245 30.10 -8.00 -9.48
N ALA A 246 29.44 -7.23 -8.63
CA ALA A 246 30.06 -6.68 -7.42
C ALA A 246 30.50 -7.78 -6.44
N LEU A 247 29.66 -8.79 -6.20
CA LEU A 247 30.00 -9.95 -5.37
C LEU A 247 31.16 -10.73 -5.96
N LYS A 248 31.15 -11.01 -7.25
CA LYS A 248 32.26 -11.68 -7.98
C LYS A 248 33.56 -10.90 -7.88
N ASN A 249 33.54 -9.60 -8.06
CA ASN A 249 34.72 -8.73 -7.96
C ASN A 249 35.28 -8.71 -6.53
N ALA A 250 34.44 -8.92 -5.51
CA ALA A 250 34.83 -9.10 -4.12
C ALA A 250 35.29 -10.54 -3.80
N GLY A 251 35.27 -11.45 -4.79
CA GLY A 251 35.64 -12.85 -4.57
C GLY A 251 34.59 -13.69 -3.84
N LEU A 252 33.32 -13.23 -3.86
CA LEU A 252 32.20 -13.86 -3.15
C LEU A 252 31.30 -14.66 -4.09
N ASP A 253 30.71 -15.72 -3.54
CA ASP A 253 29.74 -16.57 -4.21
C ASP A 253 28.33 -15.95 -4.05
N ALA A 254 27.74 -15.47 -5.13
CA ALA A 254 26.41 -14.84 -5.12
C ALA A 254 25.32 -15.76 -4.54
N SER A 255 25.41 -17.07 -4.75
CA SER A 255 24.44 -18.05 -4.21
C SER A 255 24.40 -18.11 -2.67
N LYS A 256 25.41 -17.54 -1.99
CA LYS A 256 25.50 -17.44 -0.52
C LYS A 256 25.03 -16.10 0.02
N HIS A 257 24.74 -15.15 -0.86
CA HIS A 257 24.36 -13.78 -0.51
C HIS A 257 22.99 -13.38 -1.05
N MET A 258 22.41 -14.14 -1.97
CA MET A 258 21.16 -13.76 -2.63
C MET A 258 20.01 -14.66 -2.22
N ILE A 259 18.85 -14.08 -2.01
CA ILE A 259 17.56 -14.76 -1.85
C ILE A 259 16.57 -14.26 -2.91
N ALA A 260 15.63 -15.10 -3.31
CA ALA A 260 14.60 -14.73 -4.27
C ALA A 260 13.22 -14.61 -3.61
N VAL A 261 12.46 -13.57 -3.95
CA VAL A 261 11.02 -13.47 -3.69
C VAL A 261 10.31 -13.45 -5.05
N THR A 262 9.62 -14.54 -5.37
CA THR A 262 9.13 -14.79 -6.72
C THR A 262 7.89 -15.68 -6.73
N SER A 263 7.30 -15.96 -7.90
CA SER A 263 6.25 -16.97 -8.03
C SER A 263 6.86 -18.38 -8.04
N GLU A 264 6.16 -19.41 -7.51
CA GLU A 264 6.58 -20.81 -7.59
C GLU A 264 6.78 -21.30 -9.03
N THR A 265 6.11 -20.67 -9.99
CA THR A 265 6.22 -20.98 -11.42
C THR A 265 7.34 -20.22 -12.13
N SER A 266 7.98 -19.28 -11.45
CA SER A 266 9.07 -18.48 -12.00
C SER A 266 10.34 -19.32 -12.21
N PRO A 267 11.17 -18.99 -13.20
CA PRO A 267 12.50 -19.59 -13.35
C PRO A 267 13.38 -19.44 -12.10
N LEU A 268 13.22 -18.35 -11.34
CA LEU A 268 14.00 -18.08 -10.13
C LEU A 268 13.68 -19.07 -8.99
N ALA A 269 12.47 -19.61 -8.95
CA ALA A 269 12.02 -20.50 -7.88
C ALA A 269 12.81 -21.82 -7.81
N LYS A 270 13.40 -22.24 -8.91
CA LYS A 270 14.11 -23.52 -9.06
C LYS A 270 15.61 -23.34 -9.31
N SER A 271 16.12 -22.12 -9.18
CA SER A 271 17.52 -21.83 -9.41
C SER A 271 18.35 -22.10 -8.16
N ASP A 272 19.47 -22.78 -8.32
CA ASP A 272 20.48 -22.98 -7.26
C ASP A 272 21.32 -21.70 -7.00
N ASP A 273 21.02 -20.62 -7.73
CA ASP A 273 21.72 -19.32 -7.59
C ASP A 273 21.33 -18.56 -6.32
N TYR A 274 20.35 -19.06 -5.54
CA TYR A 274 19.82 -18.38 -4.36
C TYR A 274 19.95 -19.22 -3.11
N LEU A 275 20.33 -18.56 -2.01
CA LEU A 275 20.42 -19.14 -0.67
C LEU A 275 19.05 -19.63 -0.15
N ALA A 276 17.98 -18.92 -0.50
CA ALA A 276 16.61 -19.27 -0.20
C ALA A 276 15.66 -18.64 -1.22
N ALA A 277 14.44 -19.20 -1.33
CA ALA A 277 13.37 -18.62 -2.11
C ALA A 277 12.07 -18.57 -1.29
N PHE A 278 11.36 -17.45 -1.37
CA PHE A 278 10.04 -17.26 -0.76
C PHE A 278 9.04 -16.90 -1.84
N PHE A 279 7.78 -17.33 -1.67
CA PHE A 279 6.85 -17.31 -2.76
C PHE A 279 5.70 -16.32 -2.55
N MET A 280 5.33 -15.67 -3.63
CA MET A 280 4.08 -14.95 -3.83
C MET A 280 3.38 -15.55 -5.05
N ASP A 281 2.10 -15.21 -5.23
CA ASP A 281 1.34 -15.66 -6.38
C ASP A 281 0.77 -14.50 -7.21
N ASP A 282 0.04 -14.85 -8.26
CA ASP A 282 -0.54 -13.89 -9.20
C ASP A 282 -1.75 -13.14 -8.64
N TYR A 283 -2.29 -13.55 -7.49
CA TYR A 283 -3.48 -12.97 -6.87
C TYR A 283 -3.17 -11.75 -6.01
N ILE A 284 -1.89 -11.39 -5.87
CA ILE A 284 -1.45 -10.18 -5.17
C ILE A 284 -0.82 -9.22 -6.19
N GLY A 285 -1.46 -8.08 -6.40
CA GLY A 285 -0.93 -7.00 -7.23
C GLY A 285 0.31 -6.36 -6.61
N GLY A 286 1.27 -5.90 -7.44
CA GLY A 286 2.54 -5.34 -6.96
C GLY A 286 2.37 -4.20 -5.95
N ARG A 287 1.48 -3.25 -6.21
CA ARG A 287 1.23 -2.11 -5.31
C ARG A 287 0.57 -2.48 -3.98
N TYR A 288 0.01 -3.68 -3.85
CA TYR A 288 -0.57 -4.23 -2.62
C TYR A 288 0.32 -5.29 -1.96
N SER A 289 1.55 -5.47 -2.43
CA SER A 289 2.39 -6.60 -2.05
C SER A 289 3.23 -6.39 -0.78
N SER A 290 3.20 -5.20 -0.17
CA SER A 290 3.99 -4.90 1.05
C SER A 290 3.66 -5.82 2.23
N THR A 291 2.46 -6.37 2.29
CA THR A 291 2.01 -7.32 3.33
C THR A 291 2.25 -8.79 2.94
N SER A 292 2.78 -9.05 1.75
CA SER A 292 3.18 -10.40 1.28
C SER A 292 4.66 -10.69 1.57
N ALA A 293 5.18 -11.77 1.00
CA ALA A 293 6.60 -12.10 1.03
C ALA A 293 7.50 -10.95 0.53
N VAL A 294 6.98 -10.07 -0.34
CA VAL A 294 7.71 -8.92 -0.90
C VAL A 294 8.17 -7.94 0.18
N GLY A 295 7.27 -7.50 1.04
CA GLY A 295 7.63 -6.69 2.21
C GLY A 295 8.15 -7.55 3.36
N GLY A 296 7.60 -8.76 3.52
CA GLY A 296 7.93 -9.68 4.59
C GLY A 296 9.41 -10.03 4.68
N ALA A 297 10.06 -10.32 3.56
CA ALA A 297 11.47 -10.68 3.54
C ALA A 297 12.37 -9.54 4.06
N VAL A 298 12.29 -8.35 3.45
CA VAL A 298 13.15 -7.22 3.83
C VAL A 298 12.81 -6.68 5.22
N LEU A 299 11.53 -6.56 5.59
CA LEU A 299 11.14 -6.02 6.89
C LEU A 299 11.46 -7.00 8.04
N SER A 300 11.30 -8.31 7.84
CA SER A 300 11.71 -9.31 8.85
C SER A 300 13.21 -9.36 9.04
N LEU A 301 14.00 -9.23 7.98
CA LEU A 301 15.47 -9.13 8.11
C LEU A 301 15.88 -7.83 8.79
N ALA A 302 15.25 -6.71 8.46
CA ALA A 302 15.60 -5.39 9.01
C ALA A 302 15.20 -5.24 10.49
N PHE A 303 14.04 -5.76 10.91
CA PHE A 303 13.44 -5.42 12.21
C PHE A 303 13.06 -6.65 13.06
N GLY A 304 13.07 -7.83 12.50
CA GLY A 304 12.57 -9.06 13.11
C GLY A 304 11.16 -9.43 12.60
N PRO A 305 10.85 -10.73 12.52
CA PRO A 305 9.57 -11.22 12.02
C PRO A 305 8.39 -10.82 12.92
N GLU A 306 8.61 -10.59 14.20
CA GLU A 306 7.60 -10.11 15.13
C GLU A 306 7.13 -8.69 14.79
N VAL A 307 8.02 -7.80 14.36
CA VAL A 307 7.65 -6.44 13.92
C VAL A 307 6.83 -6.49 12.63
N PHE A 308 7.19 -7.37 11.71
CA PHE A 308 6.39 -7.57 10.51
C PHE A 308 5.00 -8.14 10.84
N ALA A 309 4.90 -9.05 11.81
CA ALA A 309 3.61 -9.59 12.27
C ALA A 309 2.72 -8.49 12.88
N GLU A 310 3.26 -7.60 13.71
CA GLU A 310 2.55 -6.43 14.25
C GLU A 310 2.06 -5.49 13.13
N PHE A 311 2.87 -5.29 12.11
CA PHE A 311 2.49 -4.52 10.93
C PHE A 311 1.28 -5.15 10.20
N LEU A 312 1.30 -6.47 10.01
CA LEU A 312 0.17 -7.22 9.42
C LEU A 312 -1.09 -7.13 10.30
N GLU A 313 -0.95 -7.19 11.61
CA GLU A 313 -2.07 -7.06 12.56
C GLU A 313 -2.74 -5.68 12.44
N GLY A 314 -1.95 -4.59 12.40
CA GLY A 314 -2.48 -3.24 12.18
C GLY A 314 -3.25 -3.11 10.87
N ALA A 315 -2.74 -3.67 9.78
CA ALA A 315 -3.44 -3.69 8.50
C ALA A 315 -4.73 -4.54 8.55
N ALA A 316 -4.72 -5.68 9.28
CA ALA A 316 -5.90 -6.51 9.45
C ALA A 316 -7.00 -5.83 10.29
N GLU A 317 -6.63 -5.01 11.27
CA GLU A 317 -7.60 -4.22 12.05
C GLU A 317 -8.33 -3.20 11.17
N GLU A 318 -7.62 -2.53 10.26
CA GLU A 318 -8.24 -1.62 9.30
C GLU A 318 -9.13 -2.38 8.29
N ASP A 319 -8.72 -3.56 7.84
CA ASP A 319 -9.55 -4.42 6.99
C ASP A 319 -10.90 -4.78 7.65
N LYS A 320 -10.92 -4.97 8.98
CA LYS A 320 -12.18 -5.20 9.72
C LYS A 320 -13.09 -3.99 9.70
N LEU A 321 -12.53 -2.79 9.87
CA LEU A 321 -13.29 -1.53 9.79
C LEU A 321 -13.83 -1.30 8.38
N ALA A 322 -13.04 -1.60 7.36
CA ALA A 322 -13.42 -1.45 5.96
C ALA A 322 -14.58 -2.39 5.52
N LYS A 323 -14.93 -3.39 6.32
CA LYS A 323 -16.12 -4.24 6.11
C LYS A 323 -17.41 -3.67 6.72
N ASN A 324 -17.33 -2.58 7.47
CA ASN A 324 -18.52 -1.98 8.06
C ASN A 324 -19.45 -1.43 6.97
N GLU A 325 -20.72 -1.82 7.03
CA GLU A 325 -21.74 -1.37 6.07
C GLU A 325 -22.16 0.09 6.28
N ASP A 326 -22.02 0.62 7.50
CA ASP A 326 -22.26 2.01 7.78
C ASP A 326 -21.07 2.86 7.28
N VAL A 327 -21.29 3.60 6.20
CA VAL A 327 -20.29 4.52 5.60
C VAL A 327 -19.67 5.43 6.63
N MET A 328 -20.45 5.91 7.63
CA MET A 328 -19.97 6.84 8.65
C MET A 328 -19.08 6.18 9.72
N GLN A 329 -19.01 4.85 9.73
CA GLN A 329 -18.15 4.06 10.60
C GLN A 329 -17.06 3.31 9.82
N ASN A 330 -16.95 3.59 8.52
CA ASN A 330 -16.01 2.98 7.61
C ASN A 330 -15.07 4.05 7.04
N PRO A 331 -13.93 4.32 7.68
CA PRO A 331 -13.04 5.42 7.28
C PRO A 331 -12.50 5.25 5.85
N ALA A 332 -12.19 4.03 5.44
CA ALA A 332 -11.68 3.74 4.10
C ALA A 332 -12.73 4.04 3.01
N MET A 333 -13.97 3.60 3.20
CA MET A 333 -15.06 3.86 2.27
C MET A 333 -15.42 5.36 2.25
N LEU A 334 -15.45 5.99 3.42
CA LEU A 334 -15.77 7.42 3.54
C LEU A 334 -14.74 8.29 2.82
N ASP A 335 -13.44 8.03 3.01
CA ASP A 335 -12.37 8.77 2.32
C ASP A 335 -12.44 8.56 0.80
N ALA A 336 -12.66 7.34 0.34
CA ALA A 336 -12.84 7.04 -1.08
C ALA A 336 -14.04 7.77 -1.70
N LEU A 337 -15.18 7.81 -1.01
CA LEU A 337 -16.38 8.51 -1.46
C LEU A 337 -16.18 10.03 -1.50
N ILE A 338 -15.51 10.60 -0.49
CA ILE A 338 -15.13 12.03 -0.49
C ILE A 338 -14.18 12.30 -1.66
N GLY A 339 -13.23 11.43 -1.94
CA GLY A 339 -12.33 11.54 -3.10
C GLY A 339 -13.09 11.54 -4.44
N VAL A 340 -14.10 10.69 -4.60
CA VAL A 340 -14.99 10.72 -5.78
C VAL A 340 -15.75 12.05 -5.86
N TYR A 341 -16.28 12.55 -4.75
CA TYR A 341 -16.96 13.84 -4.70
C TYR A 341 -16.03 14.99 -5.11
N GLU A 342 -14.82 15.04 -4.54
CA GLU A 342 -13.80 16.05 -4.86
C GLU A 342 -13.39 15.99 -6.34
N ARG A 343 -13.16 14.79 -6.87
CA ARG A 343 -12.67 14.59 -8.24
C ARG A 343 -13.77 14.74 -9.28
N ASN A 344 -14.93 14.12 -9.08
CA ASN A 344 -15.95 13.96 -10.10
C ASN A 344 -17.07 15.02 -10.06
N ILE A 345 -17.30 15.62 -8.89
CA ILE A 345 -18.36 16.64 -8.72
C ILE A 345 -17.76 18.03 -8.53
N LEU A 346 -16.78 18.19 -7.65
CA LEU A 346 -16.10 19.46 -7.45
C LEU A 346 -15.08 19.75 -8.55
N GLY A 347 -14.60 18.73 -9.26
CA GLY A 347 -13.71 18.87 -10.42
C GLY A 347 -12.23 19.09 -10.05
N TYR A 348 -11.80 18.72 -8.84
CA TYR A 348 -10.41 18.92 -8.40
C TYR A 348 -9.48 17.90 -9.04
N PRO A 349 -8.44 18.35 -9.79
CA PRO A 349 -7.62 17.45 -10.58
C PRO A 349 -6.53 16.71 -9.80
N SER A 350 -6.22 17.18 -8.59
CA SER A 350 -5.10 16.67 -7.80
C SER A 350 -5.46 16.60 -6.32
N THR A 351 -4.69 15.82 -5.56
CA THR A 351 -4.76 15.73 -4.10
C THR A 351 -3.33 15.73 -3.55
N ALA A 352 -3.06 16.57 -2.56
CA ALA A 352 -1.78 16.62 -1.87
C ALA A 352 -1.85 15.83 -0.56
N VAL A 353 -0.90 14.91 -0.36
CA VAL A 353 -0.72 14.13 0.87
C VAL A 353 0.49 14.68 1.60
N LEU A 354 0.28 15.23 2.78
CA LEU A 354 1.23 16.06 3.52
C LEU A 354 1.52 15.43 4.90
N PRO A 355 2.41 14.42 4.98
CA PRO A 355 2.78 13.83 6.25
C PRO A 355 3.75 14.75 7.01
N TYR A 356 3.38 15.17 8.21
CA TYR A 356 4.24 15.93 9.10
C TYR A 356 5.17 14.99 9.90
N SER A 357 5.78 14.06 9.18
CA SER A 357 6.73 13.07 9.69
C SER A 357 7.74 12.71 8.60
N GLN A 358 9.03 12.91 8.88
CA GLN A 358 10.10 12.51 7.96
C GLN A 358 10.09 10.99 7.72
N ALA A 359 9.67 10.20 8.70
CA ALA A 359 9.50 8.76 8.57
C ALA A 359 8.53 8.37 7.44
N LEU A 360 7.58 9.23 7.10
CA LEU A 360 6.61 9.01 6.02
C LEU A 360 7.01 9.67 4.69
N SER A 361 8.29 10.00 4.49
CA SER A 361 8.77 10.71 3.30
C SER A 361 8.45 9.99 1.97
N ARG A 362 8.40 8.67 1.97
CA ARG A 362 8.07 7.87 0.77
C ARG A 362 6.60 7.46 0.68
N PHE A 363 5.78 7.82 1.67
CA PHE A 363 4.36 7.47 1.68
C PHE A 363 3.57 8.10 0.51
N PRO A 364 3.73 9.40 0.16
CA PRO A 364 3.08 9.97 -1.01
C PRO A 364 3.44 9.23 -2.31
N ALA A 365 4.68 8.83 -2.51
CA ALA A 365 5.12 8.07 -3.69
C ALA A 365 4.49 6.67 -3.73
N HIS A 366 4.32 6.01 -2.59
CA HIS A 366 3.59 4.74 -2.51
C HIS A 366 2.12 4.90 -2.90
N LEU A 367 1.46 5.98 -2.43
CA LEU A 367 0.09 6.30 -2.78
C LEU A 367 -0.09 6.65 -4.26
N GLN A 368 0.92 7.20 -4.93
CA GLN A 368 0.89 7.44 -6.37
C GLN A 368 0.59 6.13 -7.11
N GLN A 369 1.30 5.06 -6.78
CA GLN A 369 1.04 3.76 -7.42
C GLN A 369 -0.30 3.17 -6.96
N LEU A 370 -0.64 3.25 -5.66
CA LEU A 370 -1.89 2.73 -5.13
C LEU A 370 -3.12 3.37 -5.79
N ASP A 371 -3.13 4.68 -6.00
CA ASP A 371 -4.27 5.41 -6.56
C ASP A 371 -4.14 5.58 -8.09
N MET A 372 -3.06 6.20 -8.57
CA MET A 372 -2.96 6.64 -9.97
C MET A 372 -2.87 5.44 -10.93
N GLU A 373 -2.14 4.39 -10.59
CA GLU A 373 -2.10 3.16 -11.41
C GLU A 373 -3.40 2.35 -11.31
N SER A 374 -4.09 2.39 -10.17
CA SER A 374 -5.37 1.70 -10.00
C SER A 374 -6.50 2.39 -10.76
N ASN A 375 -6.61 3.70 -10.61
CA ASN A 375 -7.75 4.51 -11.06
C ASN A 375 -7.48 5.30 -12.34
N GLY A 376 -6.23 5.47 -12.76
CA GLY A 376 -5.84 6.18 -13.98
C GLY A 376 -6.17 5.40 -15.26
N LYS A 377 -7.44 5.15 -15.51
CA LYS A 377 -7.94 4.35 -16.63
C LYS A 377 -9.05 5.07 -17.36
N SER A 378 -9.01 5.03 -18.70
CA SER A 378 -10.02 5.64 -19.58
C SER A 378 -11.15 4.69 -19.98
N VAL A 379 -11.12 3.46 -19.49
CA VAL A 379 -12.12 2.42 -19.78
C VAL A 379 -12.65 1.80 -18.49
N ASN A 380 -13.88 1.32 -18.54
CA ASN A 380 -14.49 0.54 -17.47
C ASN A 380 -13.96 -0.91 -17.47
N ARG A 381 -14.44 -1.73 -16.51
CA ARG A 381 -14.02 -3.13 -16.39
C ARG A 381 -14.39 -4.03 -17.58
N PHE A 382 -15.24 -3.56 -18.50
CA PHE A 382 -15.65 -4.27 -19.73
C PHE A 382 -14.83 -3.81 -20.94
N GLY A 383 -13.94 -2.84 -20.80
CA GLY A 383 -13.16 -2.23 -21.86
C GLY A 383 -13.87 -1.10 -22.60
N ASP A 384 -15.07 -0.69 -22.15
CA ASP A 384 -15.79 0.42 -22.76
C ASP A 384 -15.23 1.76 -22.27
N PRO A 385 -15.08 2.78 -23.12
CA PRO A 385 -14.65 4.11 -22.73
C PRO A 385 -15.59 4.72 -21.67
N VAL A 386 -15.03 5.42 -20.69
CA VAL A 386 -15.81 6.19 -19.71
C VAL A 386 -15.85 7.66 -20.10
N ASN A 387 -16.98 8.33 -19.78
CA ASN A 387 -17.23 9.75 -20.10
C ASN A 387 -17.04 10.67 -18.89
N TYR A 388 -16.36 10.22 -17.85
CA TYR A 388 -16.05 10.97 -16.65
C TYR A 388 -14.55 10.85 -16.32
N VAL A 389 -14.05 11.80 -15.53
CA VAL A 389 -12.65 11.79 -15.10
C VAL A 389 -12.40 10.67 -14.09
N THR A 390 -11.19 10.10 -14.13
CA THR A 390 -10.78 9.02 -13.24
C THR A 390 -9.49 9.41 -12.52
N GLY A 391 -9.34 9.03 -11.26
CA GLY A 391 -8.17 9.26 -10.45
C GLY A 391 -7.68 10.72 -10.39
N PRO A 392 -7.30 11.23 -9.23
CA PRO A 392 -6.58 12.49 -9.14
C PRO A 392 -5.07 12.29 -9.39
N VAL A 393 -4.35 13.39 -9.61
CA VAL A 393 -2.89 13.38 -9.48
C VAL A 393 -2.55 13.42 -7.99
N ILE A 394 -1.88 12.41 -7.49
CA ILE A 394 -1.38 12.35 -6.11
C ILE A 394 0.04 12.92 -6.07
N PHE A 395 0.28 13.87 -5.19
CA PHE A 395 1.62 14.38 -4.89
C PHE A 395 1.73 14.71 -3.41
N GLY A 396 2.92 14.92 -2.93
CA GLY A 396 3.13 15.34 -1.54
C GLY A 396 4.58 15.29 -1.12
N GLU A 397 4.82 15.91 0.00
CA GLU A 397 6.14 16.03 0.63
C GLU A 397 5.94 16.11 2.15
N PRO A 398 6.88 15.62 2.95
CA PRO A 398 6.80 15.83 4.39
C PRO A 398 6.73 17.31 4.79
N GLY A 399 5.87 17.62 5.76
CA GLY A 399 5.96 18.89 6.48
C GLY A 399 7.20 18.87 7.40
N THR A 400 7.90 19.98 7.53
CA THR A 400 7.64 21.33 6.99
C THR A 400 8.29 21.61 5.62
N ASN A 401 9.03 20.66 5.06
CA ASN A 401 9.71 20.83 3.77
C ASN A 401 8.74 21.29 2.65
N GLY A 402 7.56 20.68 2.54
CA GLY A 402 6.55 21.04 1.57
C GLY A 402 6.16 22.52 1.62
N GLN A 403 6.13 23.13 2.83
CA GLN A 403 5.81 24.57 3.01
C GLN A 403 6.81 25.47 2.30
N HIS A 404 8.06 25.04 2.15
CA HIS A 404 9.14 25.75 1.49
C HIS A 404 9.33 25.33 0.02
N SER A 405 8.41 24.55 -0.53
CA SER A 405 8.43 24.04 -1.90
C SER A 405 7.22 24.50 -2.71
N PHE A 406 6.04 23.95 -2.47
CA PHE A 406 4.86 24.16 -3.31
C PHE A 406 3.67 24.81 -2.60
N TYR A 407 3.74 25.17 -1.33
CA TYR A 407 2.60 25.77 -0.62
C TYR A 407 2.20 27.14 -1.17
N GLN A 408 3.06 27.83 -1.89
CA GLN A 408 2.69 29.05 -2.61
C GLN A 408 1.51 28.77 -3.56
N LEU A 409 1.54 27.64 -4.29
CA LEU A 409 0.44 27.22 -5.16
C LEU A 409 -0.84 26.94 -4.36
N LEU A 410 -0.71 26.28 -3.20
CA LEU A 410 -1.85 25.94 -2.36
C LEU A 410 -2.55 27.19 -1.77
N HIS A 411 -1.78 28.23 -1.44
CA HIS A 411 -2.29 29.47 -0.85
C HIS A 411 -2.86 30.45 -1.87
N GLN A 412 -2.21 30.61 -3.03
CA GLN A 412 -2.51 31.68 -3.98
C GLN A 412 -2.65 31.17 -5.43
N GLY A 413 -2.61 29.87 -5.65
CA GLY A 413 -2.84 29.28 -6.97
C GLY A 413 -4.30 29.40 -7.39
N THR A 414 -4.54 29.16 -8.68
CA THR A 414 -5.90 29.22 -9.26
C THR A 414 -6.68 27.93 -9.13
N ASP A 415 -5.96 26.79 -8.91
CA ASP A 415 -6.56 25.49 -8.70
C ASP A 415 -6.77 25.22 -7.20
N ILE A 416 -7.91 24.62 -6.88
CA ILE A 416 -8.16 24.11 -5.54
C ILE A 416 -7.57 22.70 -5.45
N VAL A 417 -6.72 22.48 -4.45
CA VAL A 417 -6.09 21.20 -4.18
C VAL A 417 -6.57 20.66 -2.85
N PRO A 418 -7.33 19.57 -2.80
CA PRO A 418 -7.63 18.87 -1.56
C PRO A 418 -6.36 18.45 -0.84
N LEU A 419 -6.33 18.65 0.47
CA LEU A 419 -5.19 18.34 1.31
C LEU A 419 -5.52 17.19 2.26
N GLN A 420 -4.58 16.26 2.42
CA GLN A 420 -4.58 15.22 3.44
C GLN A 420 -3.36 15.38 4.33
N PHE A 421 -3.56 15.96 5.52
CA PHE A 421 -2.52 16.06 6.53
C PHE A 421 -2.44 14.77 7.34
N ILE A 422 -1.22 14.28 7.60
CA ILE A 422 -0.95 13.19 8.52
C ILE A 422 -0.14 13.73 9.67
N GLY A 423 -0.75 13.81 10.85
CA GLY A 423 -0.11 14.27 12.08
C GLY A 423 0.14 13.11 13.05
N TYR A 424 0.98 13.35 14.05
CA TYR A 424 1.28 12.41 15.12
C TYR A 424 1.39 13.15 16.47
N ARG A 425 1.11 12.44 17.55
CA ARG A 425 1.17 13.03 18.91
C ARG A 425 2.57 12.99 19.50
N ASN A 426 3.34 11.95 19.18
CA ASN A 426 4.68 11.73 19.73
C ASN A 426 5.65 11.43 18.59
N ASN A 427 6.86 12.02 18.65
CA ASN A 427 7.91 11.65 17.71
C ASN A 427 8.49 10.27 18.06
N GLN A 428 9.11 9.61 17.09
CA GLN A 428 9.63 8.25 17.25
C GLN A 428 10.90 8.20 18.13
N MET A 429 11.71 9.23 18.11
CA MET A 429 13.01 9.24 18.79
C MET A 429 12.92 9.71 20.25
N GLY A 430 11.78 10.29 20.67
CA GLY A 430 11.60 10.79 22.03
C GLY A 430 12.62 11.87 22.40
N THR A 431 13.01 12.71 21.46
CA THR A 431 13.87 13.85 21.73
C THR A 431 13.08 14.89 22.55
N ASP A 432 13.69 15.43 23.60
CA ASP A 432 13.12 16.54 24.40
C ASP A 432 13.05 17.86 23.61
N VAL A 433 13.43 17.86 22.35
CA VAL A 433 13.13 18.95 21.44
C VAL A 433 11.61 18.97 21.32
N VAL A 434 11.01 19.87 22.08
CA VAL A 434 9.60 20.20 21.98
C VAL A 434 9.32 20.58 20.52
N ILE A 435 8.87 19.61 19.73
CA ILE A 435 8.10 19.92 18.54
C ILE A 435 6.81 20.45 19.14
N GLN A 436 6.82 21.76 19.41
CA GLN A 436 5.62 22.43 19.86
C GLN A 436 4.56 22.13 18.82
N ASP A 437 3.69 21.21 19.23
CA ASP A 437 2.38 21.03 18.66
C ASP A 437 2.34 21.03 17.11
N SER A 438 2.71 19.90 16.50
CA SER A 438 2.53 19.70 15.06
C SER A 438 1.05 19.82 14.63
N THR A 439 0.13 19.91 15.60
CA THR A 439 -1.28 20.19 15.40
C THR A 439 -1.61 21.69 15.34
N SER A 440 -0.65 22.55 15.67
CA SER A 440 -0.82 24.02 15.69
C SER A 440 -0.18 24.73 14.49
N GLN A 441 0.40 23.98 13.53
CA GLN A 441 0.95 24.56 12.29
C GLN A 441 -0.01 24.40 11.13
#